data_28a6f9fd5f86dd90221f27f99be5c58f
#
_entry.id   28a6f9fd5f86dd90221f27f99be5c58f
#
_cell.length_a   1.000
_cell.length_b   1.000
_cell.length_c   1.000
_cell.angle_alpha   90.00
_cell.angle_beta   90.00
_cell.angle_gamma   90.00
#
_symmetry.space_group_name_H-M   'P 1'
#
loop_
_entity.id
_entity.type
_entity.pdbx_description
1 polymer ?
#
loop_
_entity_poly.entity_id
_entity_poly.type
_entity_poly.pdbx_seq_one_letter_code
_entity_poly.pdbx_strand_id
1 'polypeptide(L)'
;YVAEGAYTDCYATEVARDASLAAYVEAFYTSAAFKVERLVLALLVAKPSNDADARRLARGETETFAAWSVEARAPDQLLVCDFLSRTRSWLMVAPIEGGGTRLYFGSAVVPVGIGSGARRLGFPFNAMLPFHRLYARILLGAARGRVVRLLGT
;
A
#
# COMPACT_ATOMS: atom_id res chain seq x y z
N TYR A 1 -11.11 3.49 -11.02
CA TYR A 1 -9.89 4.29 -11.32
C TYR A 1 -9.42 4.11 -12.78
N VAL A 2 -9.40 2.88 -13.31
CA VAL A 2 -8.99 2.63 -14.72
C VAL A 2 -9.89 3.38 -15.68
N ALA A 3 -11.21 3.34 -15.49
CA ALA A 3 -12.19 4.05 -16.31
C ALA A 3 -12.02 5.59 -16.25
N GLU A 4 -11.38 6.10 -15.21
CA GLU A 4 -11.12 7.53 -15.01
C GLU A 4 -9.75 7.97 -15.55
N GLY A 5 -9.02 7.07 -16.22
CA GLY A 5 -7.70 7.34 -16.79
C GLY A 5 -6.57 7.37 -15.77
N ALA A 6 -6.77 6.80 -14.57
CA ALA A 6 -5.71 6.63 -13.59
C ALA A 6 -4.68 5.59 -14.07
N TYR A 7 -3.41 5.82 -13.74
CA TYR A 7 -2.43 4.75 -13.79
C TYR A 7 -2.72 3.75 -12.67
N THR A 8 -2.68 2.47 -12.99
CA THR A 8 -2.83 1.40 -12.00
C THR A 8 -1.79 0.31 -12.23
N ASP A 9 -1.27 -0.26 -11.16
CA ASP A 9 -0.46 -1.47 -11.18
C ASP A 9 -0.85 -2.41 -10.03
N CYS A 10 -0.42 -3.68 -10.15
CA CYS A 10 -0.63 -4.69 -9.14
C CYS A 10 0.52 -5.70 -9.19
N TYR A 11 1.02 -6.05 -8.03
CA TYR A 11 2.05 -7.06 -7.81
C TYR A 11 1.54 -8.10 -6.83
N ALA A 12 1.97 -9.35 -7.01
CA ALA A 12 1.61 -10.44 -6.10
C ALA A 12 2.85 -11.22 -5.65
N THR A 13 2.77 -11.79 -4.46
CA THR A 13 3.75 -12.74 -3.92
C THR A 13 3.01 -13.74 -3.04
N GLU A 14 3.69 -14.81 -2.62
CA GLU A 14 3.08 -15.88 -1.85
C GLU A 14 3.86 -16.15 -0.58
N VAL A 15 3.13 -16.58 0.45
CA VAL A 15 3.65 -17.13 1.70
C VAL A 15 3.03 -18.51 1.94
N ALA A 16 3.84 -19.47 2.40
CA ALA A 16 3.41 -20.85 2.63
C ALA A 16 2.64 -21.04 3.96
N ARG A 17 1.97 -19.99 4.44
CA ARG A 17 1.19 -19.99 5.69
C ARG A 17 -0.07 -19.16 5.49
N ASP A 18 -1.11 -19.46 6.28
CA ASP A 18 -2.33 -18.66 6.28
C ASP A 18 -2.06 -17.31 6.97
N ALA A 19 -2.19 -16.24 6.20
CA ALA A 19 -2.01 -14.88 6.66
C ALA A 19 -3.33 -14.11 6.57
N SER A 20 -3.76 -13.53 7.69
CA SER A 20 -4.90 -12.62 7.67
C SER A 20 -4.54 -11.28 7.02
N LEU A 21 -5.56 -10.53 6.56
CA LEU A 21 -5.36 -9.15 6.10
C LEU A 21 -4.67 -8.31 7.17
N ALA A 22 -5.07 -8.43 8.44
CA ALA A 22 -4.47 -7.68 9.55
C ALA A 22 -2.96 -7.97 9.69
N ALA A 23 -2.55 -9.23 9.64
CA ALA A 23 -1.13 -9.61 9.69
C ALA A 23 -0.35 -9.04 8.48
N TYR A 24 -0.95 -9.05 7.29
CA TYR A 24 -0.33 -8.50 6.10
C TYR A 24 -0.22 -6.96 6.17
N VAL A 25 -1.27 -6.26 6.55
CA VAL A 25 -1.29 -4.79 6.71
C VAL A 25 -0.26 -4.35 7.76
N GLU A 26 -0.23 -5.01 8.93
CA GLU A 26 0.80 -4.76 9.94
C GLU A 26 2.21 -4.98 9.36
N ALA A 27 2.46 -6.11 8.72
CA ALA A 27 3.75 -6.44 8.13
C ALA A 27 4.18 -5.42 7.08
N PHE A 28 3.27 -4.95 6.22
CA PHE A 28 3.53 -3.97 5.18
C PHE A 28 3.98 -2.64 5.78
N TYR A 29 3.18 -2.07 6.68
CA TYR A 29 3.42 -0.75 7.25
C TYR A 29 4.50 -0.71 8.34
N THR A 30 4.89 -1.86 8.91
CA THR A 30 6.02 -1.98 9.84
C THR A 30 7.28 -2.56 9.18
N SER A 31 7.27 -2.82 7.87
CA SER A 31 8.46 -3.27 7.14
C SER A 31 9.58 -2.23 7.16
N ALA A 32 10.83 -2.68 7.05
CA ALA A 32 11.97 -1.77 7.02
C ALA A 32 11.88 -0.77 5.85
N ALA A 33 11.41 -1.22 4.68
CA ALA A 33 11.24 -0.36 3.51
C ALA A 33 10.19 0.74 3.78
N PHE A 34 9.05 0.39 4.38
CA PHE A 34 8.02 1.39 4.69
C PHE A 34 8.40 2.33 5.83
N LYS A 35 9.26 1.90 6.77
CA LYS A 35 9.80 2.78 7.81
C LYS A 35 10.62 3.93 7.24
N VAL A 36 11.33 3.72 6.14
CA VAL A 36 12.02 4.80 5.42
C VAL A 36 11.00 5.80 4.86
N GLU A 37 9.92 5.32 4.22
CA GLU A 37 8.83 6.19 3.75
C GLU A 37 8.20 7.00 4.90
N ARG A 38 7.91 6.35 6.04
CA ARG A 38 7.39 7.02 7.24
C ARG A 38 8.31 8.14 7.73
N LEU A 39 9.63 7.92 7.71
CA LEU A 39 10.61 8.95 8.08
C LEU A 39 10.53 10.14 7.12
N VAL A 40 10.47 9.88 5.82
CA VAL A 40 10.32 10.91 4.79
C VAL A 40 9.03 11.70 4.99
N LEU A 41 7.90 11.01 5.23
CA LEU A 41 6.61 11.65 5.49
C LEU A 41 6.62 12.49 6.78
N ALA A 42 7.28 12.01 7.84
CA ALA A 42 7.40 12.76 9.09
C ALA A 42 8.21 14.05 8.89
N LEU A 43 9.29 14.01 8.10
CA LEU A 43 10.18 15.15 7.87
C LEU A 43 9.62 16.17 6.88
N LEU A 44 8.98 15.69 5.78
CA LEU A 44 8.57 16.57 4.68
C LEU A 44 7.13 17.07 4.80
N VAL A 45 6.23 16.32 5.42
CA VAL A 45 4.79 16.66 5.52
C VAL A 45 4.26 16.68 6.95
N ALA A 46 5.14 16.60 7.96
CA ALA A 46 4.77 16.61 9.38
C ALA A 46 3.67 15.58 9.74
N LYS A 47 3.75 14.37 9.14
CA LYS A 47 2.83 13.25 9.38
C LYS A 47 3.59 12.08 10.04
N PRO A 48 4.01 12.22 11.32
CA PRO A 48 4.70 11.15 12.02
C PRO A 48 3.75 9.98 12.28
N SER A 49 4.30 8.78 12.32
CA SER A 49 3.57 7.56 12.68
C SER A 49 4.52 6.53 13.28
N ASN A 50 3.98 5.58 14.01
CA ASN A 50 4.75 4.53 14.67
C ASN A 50 4.16 3.14 14.40
N ASP A 51 4.81 2.09 14.89
CA ASP A 51 4.37 0.71 14.65
C ASP A 51 3.06 0.37 15.39
N ALA A 52 2.72 1.09 16.49
CA ALA A 52 1.44 0.91 17.16
C ALA A 52 0.29 1.47 16.30
N ASP A 53 0.50 2.59 15.63
CA ASP A 53 -0.50 3.16 14.70
C ASP A 53 -0.75 2.22 13.52
N ALA A 54 0.32 1.61 12.97
CA ALA A 54 0.19 0.60 11.91
C ALA A 54 -0.63 -0.61 12.37
N ARG A 55 -0.43 -1.08 13.61
CA ARG A 55 -1.22 -2.17 14.19
C ARG A 55 -2.69 -1.79 14.40
N ARG A 56 -2.96 -0.56 14.82
CA ARG A 56 -4.34 -0.05 14.96
C ARG A 56 -5.04 -0.01 13.60
N LEU A 57 -4.36 0.47 12.54
CA LEU A 57 -4.89 0.42 11.19
C LEU A 57 -5.17 -1.02 10.75
N ALA A 58 -4.22 -1.95 10.99
CA ALA A 58 -4.36 -3.35 10.63
C ALA A 58 -5.61 -4.01 11.25
N ARG A 59 -5.92 -3.67 12.51
CA ARG A 59 -7.09 -4.17 13.24
C ARG A 59 -8.39 -3.42 12.96
N GLY A 60 -8.35 -2.37 12.13
CA GLY A 60 -9.54 -1.54 11.85
C GLY A 60 -9.94 -0.62 13.01
N GLU A 61 -9.03 -0.33 13.93
CA GLU A 61 -9.26 0.56 15.09
C GLU A 61 -9.05 2.04 14.74
N THR A 62 -8.58 2.33 13.54
CA THR A 62 -8.39 3.70 13.03
C THR A 62 -8.62 3.74 11.53
N GLU A 63 -9.14 4.85 11.04
CA GLU A 63 -9.33 5.14 9.62
C GLU A 63 -8.19 5.99 9.03
N THR A 64 -7.17 6.32 9.84
CA THR A 64 -6.04 7.14 9.39
C THR A 64 -4.71 6.56 9.87
N PHE A 65 -3.66 6.68 9.03
CA PHE A 65 -2.31 6.27 9.35
C PHE A 65 -1.29 7.10 8.57
N ALA A 66 -0.40 7.82 9.26
CA ALA A 66 0.56 8.74 8.63
C ALA A 66 -0.15 9.73 7.68
N ALA A 67 0.21 9.71 6.40
CA ALA A 67 -0.40 10.54 5.37
C ALA A 67 -1.56 9.83 4.62
N TRP A 68 -2.04 8.70 5.13
CA TRP A 68 -3.05 7.86 4.51
C TRP A 68 -4.36 7.84 5.29
N SER A 69 -5.48 7.77 4.57
CA SER A 69 -6.82 7.52 5.13
C SER A 69 -7.45 6.30 4.45
N VAL A 70 -8.20 5.52 5.21
CA VAL A 70 -8.95 4.38 4.65
C VAL A 70 -10.04 4.91 3.74
N GLU A 71 -10.04 4.46 2.49
CA GLU A 71 -11.08 4.75 1.50
C GLU A 71 -12.11 3.63 1.43
N ALA A 72 -11.65 2.37 1.57
CA ALA A 72 -12.51 1.20 1.64
C ALA A 72 -11.82 0.04 2.37
N ARG A 73 -12.62 -0.80 3.01
CA ARG A 73 -12.18 -2.00 3.70
C ARG A 73 -13.17 -3.14 3.50
N ALA A 74 -12.64 -4.34 3.27
CA ALA A 74 -13.36 -5.61 3.28
C ALA A 74 -12.60 -6.64 4.13
N PRO A 75 -13.14 -7.83 4.40
CA PRO A 75 -12.46 -8.82 5.24
C PRO A 75 -11.07 -9.24 4.73
N ASP A 76 -10.88 -9.20 3.41
CA ASP A 76 -9.68 -9.65 2.70
C ASP A 76 -8.89 -8.53 2.04
N GLN A 77 -9.34 -7.26 2.10
CA GLN A 77 -8.69 -6.16 1.40
C GLN A 77 -8.85 -4.80 2.08
N LEU A 78 -7.87 -3.93 1.84
CA LEU A 78 -7.79 -2.57 2.34
C LEU A 78 -7.37 -1.64 1.21
N LEU A 79 -8.12 -0.58 0.99
CA LEU A 79 -7.78 0.53 0.10
C LEU A 79 -7.56 1.78 0.94
N VAL A 80 -6.40 2.40 0.79
CA VAL A 80 -6.07 3.68 1.42
C VAL A 80 -5.74 4.74 0.38
N CYS A 81 -6.07 5.98 0.72
CA CYS A 81 -5.86 7.16 -0.10
C CYS A 81 -4.88 8.10 0.60
N ASP A 82 -3.97 8.72 -0.13
CA ASP A 82 -3.08 9.74 0.42
C ASP A 82 -3.84 11.05 0.72
N PHE A 83 -3.26 11.90 1.58
CA PHE A 83 -3.86 13.17 2.02
C PHE A 83 -4.06 14.20 0.89
N LEU A 84 -3.42 14.01 -0.27
CA LEU A 84 -3.62 14.82 -1.47
C LEU A 84 -4.67 14.24 -2.42
N SER A 85 -5.23 13.08 -2.09
CA SER A 85 -6.19 12.34 -2.93
C SER A 85 -5.66 11.98 -4.32
N ARG A 86 -4.33 11.84 -4.45
CA ARG A 86 -3.65 11.55 -5.72
C ARG A 86 -3.23 10.10 -5.87
N THR A 87 -2.88 9.46 -4.76
CA THR A 87 -2.36 8.10 -4.78
C THR A 87 -3.23 7.20 -3.92
N ARG A 88 -3.45 5.98 -4.39
CA ARG A 88 -4.10 4.90 -3.64
C ARG A 88 -3.14 3.74 -3.49
N SER A 89 -3.21 3.10 -2.35
CA SER A 89 -2.53 1.83 -2.09
C SER A 89 -3.58 0.79 -1.71
N TRP A 90 -3.54 -0.34 -2.40
CA TRP A 90 -4.46 -1.45 -2.20
C TRP A 90 -3.69 -2.68 -1.73
N LEU A 91 -4.12 -3.25 -0.63
CA LEU A 91 -3.60 -4.48 -0.05
C LEU A 91 -4.71 -5.52 -0.03
N MET A 92 -4.41 -6.73 -0.48
CA MET A 92 -5.37 -7.83 -0.46
C MET A 92 -4.66 -9.15 -0.14
N VAL A 93 -5.38 -10.05 0.50
CA VAL A 93 -4.96 -11.43 0.73
C VAL A 93 -5.95 -12.39 0.07
N ALA A 94 -5.45 -13.48 -0.48
CA ALA A 94 -6.28 -14.57 -1.02
C ALA A 94 -5.67 -15.93 -0.65
N PRO A 95 -6.49 -16.94 -0.32
CA PRO A 95 -5.99 -18.28 -0.08
C PRO A 95 -5.41 -18.88 -1.37
N ILE A 96 -4.44 -19.79 -1.22
CA ILE A 96 -3.85 -20.55 -2.31
C ILE A 96 -4.32 -21.99 -2.20
N GLU A 97 -4.67 -22.58 -3.34
CA GLU A 97 -4.98 -24.02 -3.39
C GLU A 97 -3.77 -24.82 -2.92
N GLY A 98 -4.01 -25.75 -2.00
CA GLY A 98 -2.95 -26.53 -1.33
C GLY A 98 -2.35 -25.88 -0.09
N GLY A 99 -2.81 -24.69 0.31
CA GLY A 99 -2.41 -23.97 1.54
C GLY A 99 -1.50 -22.77 1.31
N GLY A 100 -1.53 -21.84 2.25
CA GLY A 100 -0.81 -20.57 2.17
C GLY A 100 -1.66 -19.42 1.68
N THR A 101 -1.03 -18.25 1.53
CA THR A 101 -1.71 -17.00 1.18
C THR A 101 -0.98 -16.25 0.09
N ARG A 102 -1.72 -15.80 -0.92
CA ARG A 102 -1.24 -14.83 -1.90
C ARG A 102 -1.50 -13.42 -1.39
N LEU A 103 -0.43 -12.62 -1.38
CA LEU A 103 -0.43 -11.23 -0.95
C LEU A 103 -0.38 -10.34 -2.19
N TYR A 104 -1.30 -9.40 -2.29
CA TYR A 104 -1.36 -8.43 -3.38
C TYR A 104 -1.06 -7.03 -2.88
N PHE A 105 -0.28 -6.30 -3.65
CA PHE A 105 -0.09 -4.86 -3.50
C PHE A 105 -0.37 -4.18 -4.83
N GLY A 106 -1.37 -3.30 -4.84
CA GLY A 106 -1.70 -2.47 -5.98
C GLY A 106 -1.59 -1.00 -5.66
N SER A 107 -1.36 -0.18 -6.67
CA SER A 107 -1.44 1.26 -6.55
C SER A 107 -2.23 1.89 -7.69
N ALA A 108 -2.80 3.05 -7.40
CA ALA A 108 -3.41 3.89 -8.42
C ALA A 108 -2.93 5.33 -8.25
N VAL A 109 -2.60 5.99 -9.36
CA VAL A 109 -2.28 7.42 -9.41
C VAL A 109 -3.31 8.12 -10.26
N VAL A 110 -4.10 8.98 -9.59
CA VAL A 110 -5.20 9.71 -10.22
C VAL A 110 -4.68 10.99 -10.84
N PRO A 111 -4.93 11.25 -12.14
CA PRO A 111 -4.52 12.49 -12.77
C PRO A 111 -5.23 13.68 -12.17
N VAL A 112 -4.48 14.76 -11.91
CA VAL A 112 -5.04 16.02 -11.45
C VAL A 112 -5.61 16.75 -12.67
N GLY A 113 -6.89 17.12 -12.61
CA GLY A 113 -7.52 17.96 -13.63
C GLY A 113 -7.00 19.40 -13.51
N ILE A 114 -6.24 19.87 -14.51
CA ILE A 114 -5.92 21.29 -14.70
C ILE A 114 -6.79 21.76 -15.87
N GLY A 115 -7.91 22.43 -15.55
CA GLY A 115 -8.78 23.05 -16.55
C GLY A 115 -9.50 22.08 -17.49
N SER A 116 -10.34 22.60 -18.36
CA SER A 116 -11.13 21.88 -19.39
C SER A 116 -10.23 21.26 -20.48
N GLY A 117 -9.60 20.12 -20.18
CA GLY A 117 -8.74 19.39 -21.11
C GLY A 117 -8.29 18.07 -20.51
N ALA A 118 -7.96 17.13 -21.38
CA ALA A 118 -7.66 15.73 -21.03
C ALA A 118 -6.82 15.58 -19.74
N ARG A 119 -7.33 14.81 -18.77
CA ARG A 119 -6.61 14.37 -17.59
C ARG A 119 -5.36 13.61 -18.04
N ARG A 120 -4.18 14.20 -17.90
CA ARG A 120 -2.89 13.56 -18.26
C ARG A 120 -2.02 13.44 -17.02
N LEU A 121 -1.49 12.25 -16.80
CA LEU A 121 -0.34 12.03 -15.93
C LEU A 121 0.86 12.74 -16.59
N GLY A 122 1.34 13.82 -15.98
CA GLY A 122 2.35 14.69 -16.59
C GLY A 122 3.72 14.03 -16.77
N PHE A 123 4.63 14.70 -17.50
CA PHE A 123 6.01 14.24 -17.76
C PHE A 123 6.76 13.77 -16.49
N PRO A 124 6.67 14.44 -15.31
CA PRO A 124 7.35 13.95 -14.11
C PRO A 124 6.91 12.56 -13.68
N PHE A 125 5.62 12.24 -13.80
CA PHE A 125 5.10 10.91 -13.44
C PHE A 125 5.65 9.82 -14.35
N ASN A 126 5.64 10.03 -15.67
CA ASN A 126 6.15 9.04 -16.62
C ASN A 126 7.65 8.76 -16.41
N ALA A 127 8.43 9.78 -16.07
CA ALA A 127 9.86 9.64 -15.76
C ALA A 127 10.08 8.86 -14.44
N MET A 128 9.18 9.01 -13.46
CA MET A 128 9.25 8.34 -12.16
C MET A 128 8.67 6.92 -12.16
N LEU A 129 7.96 6.52 -13.22
CA LEU A 129 7.26 5.24 -13.29
C LEU A 129 8.17 4.00 -13.11
N PRO A 130 9.38 3.91 -13.70
CA PRO A 130 10.28 2.78 -13.45
C PRO A 130 10.70 2.69 -11.99
N PHE A 131 10.96 3.82 -11.33
CA PHE A 131 11.28 3.89 -9.90
C PHE A 131 10.07 3.44 -9.05
N HIS A 132 8.88 3.91 -9.38
CA HIS A 132 7.64 3.51 -8.70
C HIS A 132 7.44 1.98 -8.75
N ARG A 133 7.61 1.37 -9.92
CA ARG A 133 7.50 -0.09 -10.10
C ARG A 133 8.53 -0.87 -9.28
N LEU A 134 9.78 -0.41 -9.26
CA LEU A 134 10.82 -1.02 -8.45
C LEU A 134 10.49 -0.90 -6.96
N TYR A 135 10.07 0.28 -6.53
CA TYR A 135 9.72 0.56 -5.15
C TYR A 135 8.54 -0.28 -4.67
N ALA A 136 7.49 -0.42 -5.46
CA ALA A 136 6.34 -1.27 -5.17
C ALA A 136 6.74 -2.74 -4.92
N ARG A 137 7.66 -3.28 -5.74
CA ARG A 137 8.20 -4.63 -5.57
C ARG A 137 9.05 -4.77 -4.30
N ILE A 138 9.84 -3.75 -3.97
CA ILE A 138 10.65 -3.72 -2.73
C ILE A 138 9.72 -3.72 -1.51
N LEU A 139 8.69 -2.90 -1.51
CA LEU A 139 7.69 -2.85 -0.42
C LEU A 139 7.01 -4.21 -0.24
N LEU A 140 6.53 -4.82 -1.32
CA LEU A 140 5.86 -6.13 -1.26
C LEU A 140 6.82 -7.22 -0.78
N GLY A 141 8.07 -7.24 -1.25
CA GLY A 141 9.10 -8.19 -0.80
C GLY A 141 9.44 -8.03 0.68
N ALA A 142 9.58 -6.78 1.15
CA ALA A 142 9.83 -6.49 2.55
C ALA A 142 8.64 -6.88 3.45
N ALA A 143 7.42 -6.63 2.99
CA ALA A 143 6.20 -7.05 3.68
C ALA A 143 6.10 -8.59 3.76
N ARG A 144 6.35 -9.31 2.65
CA ARG A 144 6.40 -10.78 2.62
C ARG A 144 7.37 -11.33 3.68
N GLY A 145 8.60 -10.83 3.69
CA GLY A 145 9.60 -11.27 4.68
C GLY A 145 9.18 -10.95 6.13
N ARG A 146 8.43 -9.88 6.35
CA ARG A 146 7.88 -9.53 7.66
C ARG A 146 6.71 -10.43 8.06
N VAL A 147 5.78 -10.75 7.13
CA VAL A 147 4.68 -11.71 7.37
C VAL A 147 5.25 -13.05 7.81
N VAL A 148 6.24 -13.58 7.09
CA VAL A 148 6.87 -14.87 7.45
C VAL A 148 7.43 -14.85 8.87
N ARG A 149 8.06 -13.74 9.29
CA ARG A 149 8.57 -13.59 10.67
C ARG A 149 7.46 -13.50 11.71
N LEU A 150 6.38 -12.77 11.43
CA LEU A 150 5.25 -12.62 12.36
C LEU A 150 4.47 -13.91 12.55
N LEU A 151 4.38 -14.75 11.53
CA LEU A 151 3.67 -16.04 11.58
C LEU A 151 4.58 -17.20 12.01
N GLY A 152 5.89 -16.98 12.09
CA GLY A 152 6.88 -18.00 12.46
C GLY A 152 7.26 -17.99 13.94
N THR A 153 6.76 -17.02 14.71
CA THR A 153 6.89 -16.92 16.18
C THR A 153 5.63 -17.44 16.84
#